data_11c048da2fa4c91ff5cc1cd3e9abf9f4
#
_entry.id   11c048da2fa4c91ff5cc1cd3e9abf9f4
#
_cell.length_a   1.000
_cell.length_b   1.000
_cell.length_c   1.000
_cell.angle_alpha   90.00
_cell.angle_beta   90.00
_cell.angle_gamma   90.00
#
_symmetry.space_group_name_H-M   'P 1'
#
loop_
_entity.id
_entity.type
_entity.pdbx_description
1 polymer ?
#
loop_
_entity_poly.entity_id
_entity_poly.type
_entity_poly.pdbx_seq_one_letter_code
_entity_poly.pdbx_strand_id
1 'polypeptide(L)'
;VGSRGLGDVYKRQSLNVLADHLRAIFFLMAENIMPSNEGRGYVLRRLIRRAVRHGYKMGSRDPFLSQFLTHLENDFKEDFGDDFLKFEKIQKDLLTEEQLFFKTLKTGIEIFEASINDTDGKQLDGAIAFKLHDTYGFPVDLTMAMAQERGLKVDQKGFDKLMKKQREGSKSSSMLSLIHI
;
A
#
# COMPACT_ATOMS: atom_id res chain seq x y z
N VAL A 1 -24.61 -18.40 17.71
CA VAL A 1 -24.90 -17.11 17.04
C VAL A 1 -23.64 -16.22 16.84
N GLY A 2 -22.42 -16.71 17.14
CA GLY A 2 -21.24 -15.84 17.24
C GLY A 2 -20.44 -15.60 15.95
N SER A 3 -20.36 -16.51 14.99
CA SER A 3 -19.34 -16.43 13.93
C SER A 3 -19.78 -15.70 12.64
N ARG A 4 -21.07 -15.72 12.28
CA ARG A 4 -21.57 -15.01 11.08
C ARG A 4 -21.53 -13.48 11.26
N GLY A 5 -21.85 -12.96 12.43
CA GLY A 5 -21.86 -11.53 12.71
C GLY A 5 -20.46 -10.87 12.68
N LEU A 6 -19.40 -11.54 13.16
CA LEU A 6 -18.04 -11.00 13.13
C LEU A 6 -17.50 -10.89 11.70
N GLY A 7 -17.71 -11.88 10.84
CA GLY A 7 -17.29 -11.83 9.45
C GLY A 7 -17.92 -10.66 8.66
N ASP A 8 -19.19 -10.37 8.93
CA ASP A 8 -19.91 -9.27 8.28
C ASP A 8 -19.44 -7.89 8.78
N VAL A 9 -19.09 -7.76 10.07
CA VAL A 9 -18.51 -6.55 10.64
C VAL A 9 -17.15 -6.25 10.01
N TYR A 10 -16.26 -7.23 9.88
CA TYR A 10 -14.95 -7.05 9.24
C TYR A 10 -15.07 -6.70 7.75
N LYS A 11 -16.01 -7.31 7.02
CA LYS A 11 -16.27 -6.96 5.62
C LYS A 11 -16.77 -5.52 5.49
N ARG A 12 -17.72 -5.11 6.32
CA ARG A 12 -18.24 -3.74 6.32
C ARG A 12 -17.15 -2.72 6.65
N GLN A 13 -16.31 -3.01 7.64
CA GLN A 13 -15.18 -2.15 7.97
C GLN A 13 -14.19 -2.03 6.80
N SER A 14 -13.86 -3.13 6.12
CA SER A 14 -12.99 -3.11 4.95
C SER A 14 -13.59 -2.32 3.79
N LEU A 15 -14.90 -2.42 3.56
CA LEU A 15 -15.60 -1.63 2.54
C LEU A 15 -15.56 -0.12 2.85
N ASN A 16 -15.79 0.27 4.09
CA ASN A 16 -15.69 1.68 4.50
C ASN A 16 -14.28 2.22 4.28
N VAL A 17 -13.26 1.45 4.68
CA VAL A 17 -11.85 1.84 4.45
C VAL A 17 -11.56 1.97 2.96
N LEU A 18 -12.07 1.07 2.13
CA LEU A 18 -11.90 1.14 0.67
C LEU A 18 -12.55 2.39 0.08
N ALA A 19 -13.79 2.70 0.45
CA ALA A 19 -14.51 3.87 -0.04
C ALA A 19 -13.79 5.18 0.35
N ASP A 20 -13.34 5.29 1.61
CA ASP A 20 -12.62 6.47 2.10
C ASP A 20 -11.26 6.62 1.41
N HIS A 21 -10.52 5.51 1.26
CA HIS A 21 -9.22 5.53 0.58
C HIS A 21 -9.36 5.85 -0.90
N LEU A 22 -10.35 5.29 -1.60
CA LEU A 22 -10.58 5.54 -3.00
C LEU A 22 -10.90 7.02 -3.26
N ARG A 23 -11.72 7.63 -2.42
CA ARG A 23 -12.03 9.07 -2.48
C ARG A 23 -10.78 9.91 -2.27
N ALA A 24 -9.99 9.60 -1.24
CA ALA A 24 -8.73 10.31 -0.97
C ALA A 24 -7.71 10.15 -2.11
N ILE A 25 -7.58 8.95 -2.68
CA ILE A 25 -6.72 8.65 -3.84
C ILE A 25 -7.14 9.52 -5.03
N PHE A 26 -8.44 9.55 -5.34
CA PHE A 26 -8.98 10.34 -6.45
C PHE A 26 -8.62 11.82 -6.31
N PHE A 27 -8.91 12.45 -5.17
CA PHE A 27 -8.61 13.87 -4.96
C PHE A 27 -7.11 14.18 -4.99
N LEU A 28 -6.27 13.35 -4.39
CA LEU A 28 -4.82 13.54 -4.44
C LEU A 28 -4.28 13.46 -5.88
N MET A 29 -4.79 12.53 -6.68
CA MET A 29 -4.37 12.39 -8.07
C MET A 29 -4.92 13.53 -8.95
N ALA A 30 -6.13 14.03 -8.67
CA ALA A 30 -6.69 15.20 -9.33
C ALA A 30 -5.82 16.44 -9.10
N GLU A 31 -5.22 16.58 -7.92
CA GLU A 31 -4.21 17.60 -7.57
C GLU A 31 -2.81 17.32 -8.18
N ASN A 32 -2.70 16.42 -9.16
CA ASN A 32 -1.45 16.00 -9.81
C ASN A 32 -0.40 15.40 -8.86
N ILE A 33 -0.81 14.85 -7.74
CA ILE A 33 0.08 14.05 -6.87
C ILE A 33 0.16 12.65 -7.46
N MET A 34 1.38 12.22 -7.83
CA MET A 34 1.65 10.90 -8.37
C MET A 34 2.25 9.97 -7.31
N PRO A 35 1.96 8.64 -7.37
CA PRO A 35 2.58 7.69 -6.45
C PRO A 35 4.10 7.72 -6.57
N SER A 36 4.80 7.90 -5.44
CA SER A 36 6.26 7.97 -5.40
C SER A 36 6.83 7.35 -4.12
N ASN A 37 8.15 7.36 -3.98
CA ASN A 37 8.84 6.84 -2.80
C ASN A 37 9.01 7.90 -1.70
N GLU A 38 8.70 9.17 -1.98
CA GLU A 38 8.96 10.29 -1.08
C GLU A 38 7.80 11.29 -1.05
N GLY A 39 7.75 12.11 -0.02
CA GLY A 39 6.84 13.22 0.13
C GLY A 39 5.35 12.84 0.04
N ARG A 40 4.55 13.69 -0.61
CA ARG A 40 3.10 13.48 -0.75
C ARG A 40 2.77 12.25 -1.61
N GLY A 41 3.58 11.95 -2.62
CA GLY A 41 3.41 10.77 -3.47
C GLY A 41 3.60 9.46 -2.70
N TYR A 42 4.45 9.42 -1.69
CA TYR A 42 4.55 8.27 -0.79
C TYR A 42 3.27 8.03 0.02
N VAL A 43 2.63 9.10 0.49
CA VAL A 43 1.34 9.00 1.20
C VAL A 43 0.28 8.42 0.26
N LEU A 44 0.20 8.91 -0.97
CA LEU A 44 -0.71 8.39 -1.99
C LEU A 44 -0.45 6.90 -2.27
N ARG A 45 0.81 6.51 -2.52
CA ARG A 45 1.19 5.11 -2.74
C ARG A 45 0.78 4.23 -1.57
N ARG A 46 0.96 4.69 -0.35
CA ARG A 46 0.57 3.99 0.87
C ARG A 46 -0.95 3.76 0.94
N LEU A 47 -1.76 4.77 0.58
CA LEU A 47 -3.22 4.66 0.53
C LEU A 47 -3.65 3.62 -0.51
N ILE A 48 -3.09 3.67 -1.72
CA ILE A 48 -3.37 2.71 -2.80
C ILE A 48 -3.08 1.28 -2.32
N ARG A 49 -1.87 1.02 -1.81
CA ARG A 49 -1.46 -0.32 -1.39
C ARG A 49 -2.27 -0.86 -0.22
N ARG A 50 -2.67 0.02 0.69
CA ARG A 50 -3.56 -0.33 1.79
C ARG A 50 -4.96 -0.71 1.29
N ALA A 51 -5.52 0.05 0.34
CA ALA A 51 -6.79 -0.26 -0.29
C ALA A 51 -6.74 -1.60 -1.06
N VAL A 52 -5.69 -1.83 -1.86
CA VAL A 52 -5.47 -3.09 -2.58
C VAL A 52 -5.44 -4.29 -1.63
N ARG A 53 -4.74 -4.17 -0.49
CA ARG A 53 -4.73 -5.26 0.50
C ARG A 53 -6.11 -5.53 1.09
N HIS A 54 -6.90 -4.49 1.39
CA HIS A 54 -8.26 -4.68 1.88
C HIS A 54 -9.13 -5.43 0.86
N GLY A 55 -9.04 -5.08 -0.42
CA GLY A 55 -9.72 -5.80 -1.49
C GLY A 55 -9.25 -7.25 -1.61
N TYR A 56 -7.94 -7.48 -1.53
CA TYR A 56 -7.37 -8.83 -1.55
C TYR A 56 -7.88 -9.69 -0.38
N LYS A 57 -7.97 -9.11 0.83
CA LYS A 57 -8.54 -9.77 2.03
C LYS A 57 -10.02 -10.13 1.84
N MET A 58 -10.75 -9.33 1.07
CA MET A 58 -12.15 -9.59 0.73
C MET A 58 -12.35 -10.57 -0.43
N GLY A 59 -11.28 -11.01 -1.08
CA GLY A 59 -11.30 -12.02 -2.14
C GLY A 59 -10.96 -11.51 -3.54
N SER A 60 -10.69 -10.21 -3.72
CA SER A 60 -10.20 -9.70 -5.00
C SER A 60 -8.83 -10.31 -5.33
N ARG A 61 -8.65 -10.71 -6.59
CA ARG A 61 -7.38 -11.28 -7.08
C ARG A 61 -6.81 -10.49 -8.25
N ASP A 62 -7.58 -9.55 -8.76
CA ASP A 62 -7.26 -8.68 -9.87
C ASP A 62 -7.41 -7.22 -9.48
N PRO A 63 -6.77 -6.26 -10.20
CA PRO A 63 -6.95 -4.83 -10.01
C PRO A 63 -8.43 -4.43 -10.08
N PHE A 64 -8.88 -3.61 -9.15
CA PHE A 64 -10.28 -3.23 -9.02
C PHE A 64 -10.49 -1.74 -8.69
N LEU A 65 -9.51 -1.07 -8.04
CA LEU A 65 -9.66 0.32 -7.61
C LEU A 65 -9.92 1.26 -8.79
N SER A 66 -9.18 1.07 -9.88
CA SER A 66 -9.31 1.87 -11.10
C SER A 66 -10.72 1.78 -11.72
N GLN A 67 -11.39 0.64 -11.57
CA GLN A 67 -12.75 0.45 -12.06
C GLN A 67 -13.77 1.21 -11.19
N PHE A 68 -13.56 1.26 -9.88
CA PHE A 68 -14.43 2.00 -8.96
C PHE A 68 -14.31 3.52 -9.12
N LEU A 69 -13.22 4.03 -9.68
CA LEU A 69 -13.10 5.46 -9.98
C LEU A 69 -14.21 5.97 -10.91
N THR A 70 -14.70 5.15 -11.84
CA THR A 70 -15.78 5.52 -12.75
C THR A 70 -17.08 5.88 -12.01
N HIS A 71 -17.33 5.27 -10.86
CA HIS A 71 -18.47 5.65 -10.03
C HIS A 71 -18.28 7.01 -9.38
N LEU A 72 -17.07 7.30 -8.86
CA LEU A 72 -16.73 8.63 -8.32
C LEU A 72 -16.78 9.71 -9.41
N GLU A 73 -16.39 9.36 -10.62
CA GLU A 73 -16.53 10.25 -11.77
C GLU A 73 -17.95 10.76 -11.92
N ASN A 74 -18.91 9.87 -11.98
CA ASN A 74 -20.31 10.24 -12.14
C ASN A 74 -20.84 11.12 -10.98
N ASP A 75 -20.36 10.86 -9.76
CA ASP A 75 -20.76 11.60 -8.56
C ASP A 75 -20.21 13.03 -8.52
N PHE A 76 -19.03 13.25 -9.09
CA PHE A 76 -18.30 14.52 -8.99
C PHE A 76 -18.17 15.30 -10.31
N LYS A 77 -18.72 14.78 -11.41
CA LYS A 77 -18.60 15.37 -12.74
C LYS A 77 -19.11 16.82 -12.81
N GLU A 78 -20.18 17.11 -12.09
CA GLU A 78 -20.76 18.46 -12.03
C GLU A 78 -19.92 19.45 -11.22
N ASP A 79 -19.17 18.95 -10.22
CA ASP A 79 -18.37 19.79 -9.33
C ASP A 79 -17.00 20.16 -9.91
N PHE A 80 -16.45 19.30 -10.77
CA PHE A 80 -15.08 19.47 -11.30
C PHE A 80 -14.99 20.06 -12.72
N GLY A 81 -16.09 20.17 -13.44
CA GLY A 81 -16.12 20.81 -14.77
C GLY A 81 -15.08 20.22 -15.74
N ASP A 82 -14.33 21.12 -16.46
CA ASP A 82 -13.35 20.72 -17.47
C ASP A 82 -12.07 20.05 -16.92
N ASP A 83 -11.80 20.10 -15.62
CA ASP A 83 -10.70 19.34 -14.98
C ASP A 83 -10.89 17.81 -15.07
N PHE A 84 -12.05 17.42 -15.52
CA PHE A 84 -12.44 16.04 -15.82
C PHE A 84 -11.62 15.40 -16.97
N LEU A 85 -10.98 16.17 -17.82
CA LEU A 85 -10.08 15.68 -18.88
C LEU A 85 -8.88 14.89 -18.37
N LYS A 86 -8.61 14.96 -17.05
CA LYS A 86 -7.53 14.20 -16.41
C LYS A 86 -7.95 12.82 -15.92
N PHE A 87 -9.26 12.49 -15.96
CA PHE A 87 -9.79 11.28 -15.36
C PHE A 87 -9.20 9.99 -15.96
N GLU A 88 -9.14 9.89 -17.29
CA GLU A 88 -8.54 8.74 -17.97
C GLU A 88 -7.08 8.54 -17.57
N LYS A 89 -6.34 9.64 -17.41
CA LYS A 89 -4.95 9.59 -16.95
C LYS A 89 -4.88 9.08 -15.50
N ILE A 90 -5.72 9.61 -14.60
CA ILE A 90 -5.78 9.19 -13.21
C ILE A 90 -6.09 7.69 -13.13
N GLN A 91 -7.09 7.23 -13.89
CA GLN A 91 -7.48 5.83 -13.94
C GLN A 91 -6.34 4.92 -14.40
N LYS A 92 -5.63 5.32 -15.47
CA LYS A 92 -4.48 4.59 -16.01
C LYS A 92 -3.30 4.54 -15.03
N ASP A 93 -2.99 5.67 -14.40
CA ASP A 93 -1.88 5.76 -13.46
C ASP A 93 -2.17 4.94 -12.17
N LEU A 94 -3.42 5.01 -11.69
CA LEU A 94 -3.87 4.17 -10.58
C LEU A 94 -3.81 2.68 -10.93
N LEU A 95 -4.30 2.29 -12.10
CA LEU A 95 -4.25 0.91 -12.57
C LEU A 95 -2.81 0.40 -12.63
N THR A 96 -1.88 1.23 -13.09
CA THR A 96 -0.46 0.87 -13.17
C THR A 96 0.13 0.58 -11.79
N GLU A 97 -0.08 1.46 -10.80
CA GLU A 97 0.41 1.26 -9.43
C GLU A 97 -0.26 0.05 -8.76
N GLU A 98 -1.55 -0.15 -9.01
CA GLU A 98 -2.32 -1.28 -8.50
C GLU A 98 -1.77 -2.61 -9.05
N GLN A 99 -1.55 -2.70 -10.37
CA GLN A 99 -0.97 -3.88 -11.02
C GLN A 99 0.43 -4.20 -10.52
N LEU A 100 1.27 -3.17 -10.33
CA LEU A 100 2.62 -3.35 -9.80
C LEU A 100 2.60 -3.96 -8.40
N PHE A 101 1.68 -3.49 -7.55
CA PHE A 101 1.57 -4.03 -6.19
C PHE A 101 0.96 -5.43 -6.16
N PHE A 102 -0.05 -5.72 -6.99
CA PHE A 102 -0.62 -7.06 -7.08
C PHE A 102 0.40 -8.14 -7.43
N LYS A 103 1.40 -7.84 -8.27
CA LYS A 103 2.47 -8.78 -8.63
C LYS A 103 3.29 -9.27 -7.42
N THR A 104 3.45 -8.41 -6.41
CA THR A 104 4.27 -8.71 -5.24
C THR A 104 3.44 -9.05 -4.00
N LEU A 105 2.16 -8.68 -4.00
CA LEU A 105 1.29 -8.78 -2.82
C LEU A 105 1.15 -10.21 -2.30
N LYS A 106 0.86 -11.16 -3.18
CA LYS A 106 0.68 -12.57 -2.82
C LYS A 106 1.95 -13.12 -2.16
N THR A 107 3.09 -12.97 -2.81
CA THR A 107 4.38 -13.45 -2.31
C THR A 107 4.77 -12.75 -1.01
N GLY A 108 4.51 -11.44 -0.89
CA GLY A 108 4.76 -10.71 0.35
C GLY A 108 3.90 -11.20 1.51
N ILE A 109 2.63 -11.53 1.27
CA ILE A 109 1.75 -12.13 2.27
C ILE A 109 2.27 -13.53 2.68
N GLU A 110 2.66 -14.37 1.73
CA GLU A 110 3.22 -15.71 1.99
C GLU A 110 4.48 -15.63 2.87
N ILE A 111 5.39 -14.69 2.57
CA ILE A 111 6.59 -14.45 3.37
C ILE A 111 6.23 -13.99 4.78
N PHE A 112 5.28 -13.06 4.90
CA PHE A 112 4.80 -12.61 6.20
C PHE A 112 4.24 -13.77 7.02
N GLU A 113 3.34 -14.57 6.46
CA GLU A 113 2.72 -15.71 7.16
C GLU A 113 3.75 -16.78 7.55
N ALA A 114 4.71 -17.11 6.68
CA ALA A 114 5.80 -18.02 7.01
C ALA A 114 6.63 -17.49 8.19
N SER A 115 6.96 -16.20 8.19
CA SER A 115 7.77 -15.57 9.24
C SER A 115 7.09 -15.54 10.61
N ILE A 116 5.76 -15.50 10.68
CA ILE A 116 5.04 -15.56 11.96
C ILE A 116 5.05 -16.96 12.56
N ASN A 117 5.05 -17.99 11.72
CA ASN A 117 5.08 -19.37 12.21
C ASN A 117 6.43 -19.74 12.84
N ASP A 118 7.51 -19.06 12.45
CA ASP A 118 8.87 -19.25 12.94
C ASP A 118 9.21 -18.40 14.18
N THR A 119 8.33 -17.48 14.57
CA THR A 119 8.57 -16.62 15.74
C THR A 119 7.99 -17.22 17.01
N ASP A 120 8.73 -17.10 18.13
CA ASP A 120 8.27 -17.46 19.50
C ASP A 120 7.11 -16.54 20.00
N GLY A 121 6.32 -16.00 19.09
CA GLY A 121 4.97 -15.48 19.33
C GLY A 121 4.83 -14.05 19.83
N LYS A 122 5.87 -13.18 19.80
CA LYS A 122 5.70 -11.80 20.30
C LYS A 122 6.08 -10.68 19.33
N GLN A 123 7.04 -10.91 18.44
CA GLN A 123 7.56 -9.84 17.60
C GLN A 123 8.00 -10.35 16.22
N LEU A 124 7.56 -9.66 15.15
CA LEU A 124 8.06 -9.86 13.80
C LEU A 124 9.43 -9.19 13.66
N ASP A 125 10.41 -9.91 13.12
CA ASP A 125 11.76 -9.40 12.89
C ASP A 125 11.76 -8.17 11.96
N GLY A 126 12.52 -7.14 12.35
CA GLY A 126 12.71 -5.93 11.55
C GLY A 126 13.32 -6.19 10.17
N ALA A 127 14.13 -7.25 10.01
CA ALA A 127 14.66 -7.66 8.73
C ALA A 127 13.56 -8.18 7.78
N ILE A 128 12.56 -8.87 8.29
CA ILE A 128 11.40 -9.30 7.50
C ILE A 128 10.57 -8.09 7.09
N ALA A 129 10.29 -7.17 8.01
CA ALA A 129 9.58 -5.93 7.69
C ALA A 129 10.33 -5.10 6.65
N PHE A 130 11.66 -5.03 6.74
CA PHE A 130 12.51 -4.38 5.74
C PHE A 130 12.45 -5.07 4.38
N LYS A 131 12.54 -6.39 4.32
CA LYS A 131 12.41 -7.17 3.08
C LYS A 131 11.06 -6.95 2.41
N LEU A 132 9.98 -6.96 3.19
CA LEU A 132 8.64 -6.68 2.69
C LEU A 132 8.54 -5.27 2.11
N HIS A 133 9.16 -4.29 2.77
CA HIS A 133 9.18 -2.90 2.31
C HIS A 133 10.01 -2.71 1.05
N ASP A 134 11.27 -3.16 1.06
CA ASP A 134 12.24 -2.91 0.02
C ASP A 134 11.98 -3.72 -1.25
N THR A 135 11.70 -5.01 -1.12
CA THR A 135 11.57 -5.94 -2.24
C THR A 135 10.14 -6.07 -2.74
N TYR A 136 9.17 -6.12 -1.82
CA TYR A 136 7.76 -6.37 -2.16
C TYR A 136 6.89 -5.12 -2.11
N GLY A 137 7.46 -3.99 -1.74
CA GLY A 137 6.77 -2.70 -1.76
C GLY A 137 5.68 -2.55 -0.69
N PHE A 138 5.75 -3.33 0.41
CA PHE A 138 4.82 -3.16 1.52
C PHE A 138 5.17 -1.89 2.30
N PRO A 139 4.28 -0.90 2.39
CA PRO A 139 4.48 0.19 3.34
C PRO A 139 4.65 -0.39 4.74
N VAL A 140 5.56 0.17 5.54
CA VAL A 140 5.85 -0.36 6.89
C VAL A 140 4.61 -0.38 7.78
N ASP A 141 3.75 0.63 7.68
CA ASP A 141 2.49 0.70 8.41
C ASP A 141 1.51 -0.42 8.00
N LEU A 142 1.58 -0.89 6.75
CA LEU A 142 0.82 -2.04 6.29
C LEU A 142 1.33 -3.32 6.97
N THR A 143 2.63 -3.53 7.02
CA THR A 143 3.25 -4.66 7.74
C THR A 143 2.92 -4.61 9.23
N MET A 144 2.96 -3.42 9.85
CA MET A 144 2.57 -3.23 11.25
C MET A 144 1.11 -3.58 11.50
N ALA A 145 0.19 -3.15 10.62
CA ALA A 145 -1.23 -3.50 10.72
C ALA A 145 -1.46 -5.01 10.57
N MET A 146 -0.74 -5.67 9.65
CA MET A 146 -0.80 -7.13 9.49
C MET A 146 -0.29 -7.86 10.73
N ALA A 147 0.80 -7.40 11.32
CA ALA A 147 1.35 -7.97 12.56
C ALA A 147 0.36 -7.79 13.72
N GLN A 148 -0.22 -6.62 13.88
CA GLN A 148 -1.21 -6.32 14.92
C GLN A 148 -2.46 -7.21 14.79
N GLU A 149 -2.94 -7.50 13.58
CA GLU A 149 -4.06 -8.43 13.33
C GLU A 149 -3.76 -9.86 13.83
N ARG A 150 -2.47 -10.21 13.95
CA ARG A 150 -1.97 -11.50 14.48
C ARG A 150 -1.51 -11.42 15.94
N GLY A 151 -1.75 -10.28 16.61
CA GLY A 151 -1.34 -10.06 18.01
C GLY A 151 0.17 -9.83 18.16
N LEU A 152 0.90 -9.53 17.08
CA LEU A 152 2.33 -9.32 17.06
C LEU A 152 2.69 -7.82 17.02
N LYS A 153 3.89 -7.49 17.48
CA LYS A 153 4.55 -6.20 17.23
C LYS A 153 5.62 -6.38 16.15
N VAL A 154 6.02 -5.29 15.51
CA VAL A 154 7.17 -5.28 14.58
C VAL A 154 8.39 -4.73 15.31
N ASP A 155 9.58 -5.31 15.09
CA ASP A 155 10.84 -4.72 15.52
C ASP A 155 11.16 -3.47 14.69
N GLN A 156 10.58 -2.34 15.15
CA GLN A 156 10.76 -1.04 14.52
C GLN A 156 12.22 -0.60 14.52
N LYS A 157 12.97 -0.89 15.59
CA LYS A 157 14.39 -0.49 15.71
C LYS A 157 15.26 -1.21 14.69
N GLY A 158 15.04 -2.53 14.51
CA GLY A 158 15.71 -3.33 13.49
C GLY A 158 15.38 -2.84 12.08
N PHE A 159 14.11 -2.57 11.81
CA PHE A 159 13.67 -1.99 10.54
C PHE A 159 14.35 -0.64 10.25
N ASP A 160 14.31 0.32 11.20
CA ASP A 160 14.87 1.66 11.02
C ASP A 160 16.40 1.62 10.80
N LYS A 161 17.09 0.71 11.48
CA LYS A 161 18.53 0.48 11.27
C LYS A 161 18.85 0.05 9.85
N LEU A 162 18.07 -0.88 9.29
CA LEU A 162 18.23 -1.35 7.91
C LEU A 162 17.90 -0.27 6.90
N MET A 163 16.82 0.49 7.12
CA MET A 163 16.45 1.64 6.28
C MET A 163 17.53 2.71 6.26
N LYS A 164 18.15 2.99 7.41
CA LYS A 164 19.30 3.92 7.50
C LYS A 164 20.48 3.43 6.68
N LYS A 165 20.86 2.16 6.85
CA LYS A 165 21.96 1.53 6.08
C LYS A 165 21.73 1.60 4.57
N GLN A 166 20.50 1.33 4.12
CA GLN A 166 20.13 1.42 2.70
C GLN A 166 20.30 2.85 2.16
N ARG A 167 19.82 3.87 2.90
CA ARG A 167 19.95 5.28 2.49
C ARG A 167 21.41 5.73 2.40
N GLU A 168 22.24 5.28 3.33
CA GLU A 168 23.69 5.57 3.33
C GLU A 168 24.37 4.91 2.13
N GLY A 169 24.05 3.65 1.84
CA GLY A 169 24.55 2.94 0.67
C GLY A 169 24.14 3.57 -0.67
N SER A 170 22.91 4.04 -0.79
CA SER A 170 22.42 4.73 -1.99
C SER A 170 23.10 6.09 -2.21
N LYS A 171 23.40 6.83 -1.13
CA LYS A 171 24.12 8.10 -1.22
C LYS A 171 25.58 7.91 -1.67
N SER A 172 26.27 6.89 -1.18
CA SER A 172 27.64 6.59 -1.59
C SER A 172 27.74 6.17 -3.06
N SER A 173 26.77 5.39 -3.55
CA SER A 173 26.70 4.99 -4.96
C SER A 173 26.43 6.18 -5.91
N SER A 174 25.57 7.13 -5.51
CA SER A 174 25.29 8.33 -6.32
C SER A 174 26.48 9.31 -6.35
N MET A 175 27.27 9.42 -5.25
CA MET A 175 28.50 10.22 -5.24
C MET A 175 29.58 9.63 -6.13
N LEU A 176 29.74 8.31 -6.18
CA LEU A 176 30.70 7.63 -7.06
C LEU A 176 30.35 7.81 -8.55
N SER A 177 29.08 7.88 -8.90
CA SER A 177 28.65 8.13 -10.30
C SER A 177 28.91 9.57 -10.78
N LEU A 178 29.04 10.54 -9.86
CA LEU A 178 29.38 11.94 -10.17
C LEU A 178 30.87 12.19 -10.32
N ILE A 179 31.73 11.27 -9.93
CA ILE A 179 33.21 11.39 -10.01
C ILE A 179 33.74 10.80 -11.32
N HIS A 180 32.91 10.14 -12.13
CA HIS A 180 33.28 9.53 -13.40
C HIS A 180 32.77 10.29 -14.65
N ILE A 181 32.62 11.63 -14.57
CA ILE A 181 32.43 12.51 -15.74
C ILE A 181 33.66 13.39 -15.91
#